data_49fafedb46034b6f487b7b03106cd6c2
#
_entry.id   49fafedb46034b6f487b7b03106cd6c2
#
_cell.length_a   1.000
_cell.length_b   1.000
_cell.length_c   1.000
_cell.angle_alpha   90.00
_cell.angle_beta   90.00
_cell.angle_gamma   90.00
#
_symmetry.space_group_name_H-M   'P 1'
#
loop_
_entity.id
_entity.type
_entity.pdbx_description
1 polymer ?
#
loop_
_entity_poly.entity_id
_entity_poly.type
_entity_poly.pdbx_seq_one_letter_code
_entity_poly.pdbx_strand_id
1 'polypeptide(L)' 'MTGKVKWFNAEKGYGFITTEEGSDLFVHYSQIQKDGFKTLEENEEVQFDVVDGNKGPQAANVTAL' A
#
# COMPACT_ATOMS: atom_id res chain seq x y z
N MET A 1 2.73 -3.13 10.65
CA MET A 1 1.27 -2.90 10.58
C MET A 1 0.69 -3.68 9.42
N THR A 2 -0.53 -4.14 9.54
CA THR A 2 -1.20 -4.88 8.47
C THR A 2 -2.47 -4.18 8.04
N GLY A 3 -2.94 -4.49 6.84
CA GLY A 3 -4.16 -3.94 6.29
C GLY A 3 -4.54 -4.62 5.00
N LYS A 4 -5.54 -4.07 4.35
CA LYS A 4 -6.01 -4.59 3.06
C LYS A 4 -5.96 -3.50 2.01
N VAL A 5 -5.61 -3.87 0.79
CA VAL A 5 -5.60 -2.93 -0.32
C VAL A 5 -7.03 -2.51 -0.63
N LYS A 6 -7.28 -1.21 -0.56
CA LYS A 6 -8.60 -0.66 -0.91
C LYS A 6 -8.75 -0.64 -2.42
N TRP A 7 -7.76 -0.11 -3.12
CA TRP A 7 -7.65 -0.15 -4.56
C TRP A 7 -6.23 0.24 -4.96
N PHE A 8 -5.83 -0.15 -6.15
CA PHE A 8 -4.53 0.21 -6.68
C PHE A 8 -4.62 0.37 -8.19
N ASN A 9 -4.05 1.45 -8.72
CA ASN A 9 -4.02 1.71 -10.15
C ASN A 9 -2.61 1.46 -10.67
N ALA A 10 -2.43 0.35 -11.39
CA ALA A 10 -1.12 -0.06 -11.87
C ALA A 10 -0.57 0.91 -12.93
N GLU A 11 -1.43 1.54 -13.71
CA GLU A 11 -0.98 2.50 -14.72
C GLU A 11 -0.42 3.76 -14.09
N LYS A 12 -1.07 4.26 -13.06
CA LYS A 12 -0.63 5.47 -12.36
C LYS A 12 0.40 5.18 -11.29
N GLY A 13 0.49 3.93 -10.86
CA GLY A 13 1.49 3.50 -9.89
C GLY A 13 1.20 3.84 -8.44
N TYR A 14 -0.07 4.01 -8.07
CA TYR A 14 -0.42 4.31 -6.67
C TYR A 14 -1.80 3.78 -6.32
N GLY A 15 -2.07 3.77 -5.04
CA GLY A 15 -3.37 3.35 -4.53
C GLY A 15 -3.47 3.64 -3.04
N PHE A 16 -4.40 2.95 -2.38
CA PHE A 16 -4.64 3.11 -0.95
C PHE A 16 -4.79 1.78 -0.25
N ILE A 17 -4.31 1.74 0.98
CA ILE A 17 -4.44 0.57 1.86
C ILE A 17 -5.29 1.01 3.05
N THR A 18 -6.30 0.21 3.40
CA THR A 18 -7.09 0.43 4.60
C THR A 18 -6.46 -0.34 5.75
N THR A 19 -6.07 0.37 6.80
CA THR A 19 -5.44 -0.25 7.98
C THR A 19 -6.49 -0.96 8.82
N GLU A 20 -6.02 -1.77 9.77
CA GLU A 20 -6.90 -2.45 10.72
C GLU A 20 -7.73 -1.47 11.55
N GLU A 21 -7.22 -0.25 11.71
CA GLU A 21 -7.92 0.80 12.45
C GLU A 21 -8.95 1.55 11.60
N GLY A 22 -9.05 1.20 10.32
CA GLY A 22 -10.01 1.83 9.41
C GLY A 22 -9.52 3.09 8.73
N SER A 23 -8.23 3.41 8.84
CA SER A 23 -7.64 4.56 8.18
C SER A 23 -7.12 4.18 6.79
N ASP A 24 -7.21 5.10 5.84
CA ASP A 24 -6.67 4.89 4.50
C ASP A 24 -5.28 5.50 4.42
N LEU A 25 -4.33 4.72 3.90
CA LEU A 25 -2.96 5.17 3.68
C LEU A 25 -2.64 5.16 2.19
N PHE A 26 -1.99 6.22 1.73
CA PHE A 26 -1.48 6.28 0.35
C PHE A 26 -0.34 5.28 0.20
N VAL A 27 -0.28 4.59 -0.94
CA VAL A 27 0.82 3.69 -1.27
C VAL A 27 1.26 3.94 -2.71
N HIS A 28 2.58 4.08 -2.91
CA HIS A 28 3.17 4.24 -4.24
C HIS A 28 3.86 2.94 -4.64
N TYR A 29 3.91 2.64 -5.95
CA TYR A 29 4.50 1.37 -6.41
C TYR A 29 5.96 1.20 -5.96
N SER A 30 6.69 2.29 -5.78
CA SER A 30 8.07 2.23 -5.32
C SER A 30 8.21 1.64 -3.92
N GLN A 31 7.14 1.58 -3.16
CA GLN A 31 7.13 1.04 -1.80
C GLN A 31 6.67 -0.42 -1.75
N ILE A 32 6.35 -1.01 -2.89
CA ILE A 32 5.91 -2.40 -2.95
C ILE A 32 7.13 -3.31 -3.11
N GLN A 33 7.31 -4.23 -2.17
CA GLN A 33 8.42 -5.16 -2.15
C GLN A 33 8.01 -6.49 -2.79
N LYS A 34 7.83 -6.46 -4.11
CA LYS A 34 7.50 -7.66 -4.89
C LYS A 34 8.49 -7.81 -6.04
N ASP A 35 8.82 -9.04 -6.38
CA ASP A 35 9.61 -9.32 -7.56
C ASP A 35 8.75 -9.13 -8.81
N GLY A 36 9.33 -8.55 -9.84
CA GLY A 36 8.62 -8.34 -11.10
C GLY A 36 7.61 -7.20 -11.05
N PHE A 37 6.37 -7.48 -11.37
CA PHE A 37 5.33 -6.47 -11.46
C PHE A 37 4.93 -5.94 -10.09
N LYS A 38 5.16 -4.65 -9.86
CA LYS A 38 4.85 -4.02 -8.57
C LYS A 38 3.42 -3.50 -8.60
N THR A 39 2.48 -4.38 -8.33
CA THR A 39 1.07 -4.04 -8.28
C THR A 39 0.41 -4.74 -7.10
N LEU A 40 -0.73 -4.21 -6.69
CA LEU A 40 -1.52 -4.76 -5.60
C LEU A 40 -2.94 -5.02 -6.10
N GLU A 41 -3.56 -6.07 -5.59
CA GLU A 41 -4.94 -6.40 -5.93
C GLU A 41 -5.88 -5.91 -4.85
N GLU A 42 -7.11 -5.55 -5.23
CA GLU A 42 -8.14 -5.12 -4.30
C GLU A 42 -8.38 -6.20 -3.25
N ASN A 43 -8.46 -5.78 -2.00
CA ASN A 43 -8.64 -6.65 -0.83
C ASN A 43 -7.45 -7.55 -0.49
N GLU A 44 -6.32 -7.40 -1.19
CA GLU A 44 -5.12 -8.16 -0.86
C GLU A 44 -4.63 -7.76 0.54
N GLU A 45 -4.28 -8.76 1.36
CA GLU A 45 -3.73 -8.50 2.69
C GLU A 45 -2.24 -8.23 2.60
N VAL A 46 -1.81 -7.15 3.22
CA VAL A 46 -0.42 -6.70 3.15
C VAL A 46 0.10 -6.29 4.52
N GLN A 47 1.42 -6.33 4.66
CA GLN A 47 2.13 -5.82 5.81
C GLN A 47 2.96 -4.62 5.35
N PHE A 48 3.07 -3.60 6.18
CA PHE A 48 3.74 -2.36 5.79
C PHE A 48 4.14 -1.54 7.01
N ASP A 49 4.98 -0.53 6.76
CA ASP A 49 5.33 0.49 7.76
C ASP A 49 4.59 1.77 7.42
N VAL A 50 4.33 2.60 8.42
CA VAL A 50 3.71 3.91 8.22
C VAL A 50 4.79 4.97 8.31
N VAL A 51 4.88 5.81 7.29
CA VAL A 51 5.85 6.92 7.26
C VAL A 51 5.13 8.19 6.87
N ASP A 52 5.69 9.33 7.25
CA ASP A 52 5.15 10.62 6.84
C ASP A 52 5.64 10.94 5.43
N GLY A 53 4.70 11.26 4.56
CA GLY A 53 5.00 11.63 3.19
C GLY A 53 4.45 13.01 2.86
N ASN A 54 4.63 13.42 1.61
CA ASN A 54 4.16 14.73 1.15
C ASN A 54 2.64 14.88 1.23
N LYS A 55 1.94 13.77 1.18
CA LYS A 55 0.47 13.76 1.22
C LYS A 55 -0.07 13.28 2.57
N GLY A 56 0.75 13.32 3.61
CA GLY A 56 0.40 12.82 4.93
C GLY A 56 0.92 11.41 5.15
N PRO A 57 0.35 10.65 6.09
CA PRO A 57 0.81 9.29 6.35
C PRO A 57 0.69 8.41 5.11
N GLN A 58 1.71 7.61 4.85
CA GLN A 58 1.69 6.69 3.71
C GLN A 58 2.36 5.38 4.07
N ALA A 59 2.02 4.33 3.30
CA ALA A 59 2.58 3.00 3.51
C ALA A 59 3.96 2.90 2.87
N ALA A 60 4.87 2.21 3.53
CA ALA A 60 6.22 1.97 3.03
C ALA A 60 6.57 0.50 3.28
N ASN A 61 7.51 -0.03 2.50
CA ASN A 61 7.98 -1.40 2.64
C ASN A 61 6.83 -2.41 2.61
N VAL A 62 5.93 -2.25 1.66
CA VAL A 62 4.72 -3.07 1.55
C VAL A 62 5.08 -4.47 1.06
N THR A 63 4.67 -5.48 1.81
CA THR A 63 4.88 -6.88 1.42
C THR A 63 3.57 -7.65 1.53
N ALA A 64 3.42 -8.71 0.74
CA ALA A 64 2.27 -9.58 0.85
C ALA A 64 2.35 -10.38 2.16
N LEU A 65 1.20 -10.63 2.74
CA LEU A 65 1.12 -11.47 3.93
C LEU A 65 1.15 -12.95 3.57
#